data_892149fd423174c37e311cacd6a677ec
#
_entry.id   892149fd423174c37e311cacd6a677ec
#
_cell.length_a   1.000
_cell.length_b   1.000
_cell.length_c   1.000
_cell.angle_alpha   90.00
_cell.angle_beta   90.00
_cell.angle_gamma   90.00
#
_symmetry.space_group_name_H-M   'P 1'
#
loop_
_entity.id
_entity.type
_entity.pdbx_description
1 polymer ?
#
loop_
_entity_poly.entity_id
_entity_poly.type
_entity_poly.pdbx_seq_one_letter_code
_entity_poly.pdbx_strand_id
1 'polypeptide(L)'
;MKPVATSWISAAVAAIALCTAQGAAASLFSDDEARLAIRDLRQRVEILRQQGDAQRQLIDKQAEELRRALEDGAQARRNALELQNQIDALRAELARLRGQDEQLARDLSELQRRQKDVAQGVDERLRRFEPVKVTFEGREFMVDPAEQREYEAAFALFRAGEFQPAQSAFADFLRRHPQSGYAVAALFWQANAQYGVRDYRGAIANFRALLARAPEDPRASESALAIANCQIELKDTAGARKTLNDLIKAYPQSEAAGAARERLSRLR
;
A
#
# COMPACT_ATOMS: atom_id res chain seq x y z
N MET A 1 13.31 -20.42 -19.48
CA MET A 1 12.55 -19.53 -18.59
C MET A 1 11.50 -20.39 -17.88
N LYS A 2 11.61 -20.58 -16.57
CA LYS A 2 10.72 -21.44 -15.77
C LYS A 2 9.60 -20.59 -15.15
N PRO A 3 8.35 -21.06 -15.08
CA PRO A 3 7.24 -20.31 -14.52
C PRO A 3 7.28 -20.37 -12.99
N VAL A 4 7.28 -19.21 -12.34
CA VAL A 4 7.28 -19.04 -10.86
C VAL A 4 5.85 -18.87 -10.31
N ALA A 5 4.81 -19.15 -11.08
CA ALA A 5 3.44 -18.79 -10.77
C ALA A 5 2.64 -19.81 -9.92
N THR A 6 3.19 -21.00 -9.58
CA THR A 6 2.40 -22.07 -8.95
C THR A 6 2.56 -22.22 -7.44
N SER A 7 3.49 -21.48 -6.81
CA SER A 7 3.82 -21.68 -5.37
C SER A 7 2.85 -20.98 -4.40
N TRP A 8 2.15 -19.94 -4.83
CA TRP A 8 1.32 -19.13 -3.92
C TRP A 8 -0.11 -19.67 -3.71
N ILE A 9 -0.61 -20.43 -4.68
CA ILE A 9 -1.96 -21.04 -4.58
C ILE A 9 -1.96 -22.21 -3.59
N SER A 10 -0.82 -22.92 -3.49
CA SER A 10 -0.68 -24.07 -2.58
C SER A 10 -0.61 -23.64 -1.11
N ALA A 11 -0.04 -22.45 -0.81
CA ALA A 11 0.03 -21.92 0.55
C ALA A 11 -1.33 -21.45 1.07
N ALA A 12 -2.19 -20.91 0.20
CA ALA A 12 -3.54 -20.48 0.57
C ALA A 12 -4.48 -21.66 0.88
N VAL A 13 -4.33 -22.78 0.17
CA VAL A 13 -5.14 -23.99 0.40
C VAL A 13 -4.71 -24.71 1.69
N ALA A 14 -3.42 -24.69 2.04
CA ALA A 14 -2.93 -25.29 3.29
C ALA A 14 -3.37 -24.49 4.53
N ALA A 15 -3.51 -23.16 4.44
CA ALA A 15 -4.02 -22.34 5.54
C ALA A 15 -5.51 -22.58 5.83
N ILE A 16 -6.29 -22.89 4.81
CA ILE A 16 -7.73 -23.21 4.96
C ILE A 16 -7.93 -24.59 5.59
N ALA A 17 -7.03 -25.56 5.34
CA ALA A 17 -7.14 -26.91 5.88
C ALA A 17 -6.74 -27.00 7.36
N LEU A 18 -5.93 -26.06 7.91
CA LEU A 18 -5.54 -26.07 9.33
C LEU A 18 -6.60 -25.46 10.26
N CYS A 19 -7.58 -24.73 9.74
CA CYS A 19 -8.69 -24.18 10.53
C CYS A 19 -9.82 -25.18 10.82
N THR A 20 -9.78 -26.41 10.28
CA THR A 20 -10.85 -27.40 10.46
C THR A 20 -10.60 -28.43 11.57
N ALA A 21 -9.48 -28.36 12.30
CA ALA A 21 -9.10 -29.38 13.30
C ALA A 21 -9.29 -28.94 14.76
N GLN A 22 -10.05 -27.89 15.06
CA GLN A 22 -10.44 -27.53 16.44
C GLN A 22 -11.96 -27.56 16.62
N GLY A 23 -12.54 -28.67 16.34
CA GLY A 23 -13.94 -28.94 16.63
C GLY A 23 -14.10 -29.75 17.91
N ALA A 24 -14.02 -29.12 19.09
CA ALA A 24 -14.58 -29.67 20.31
C ALA A 24 -14.62 -28.66 21.46
N ALA A 25 -15.47 -27.63 21.34
CA ALA A 25 -16.02 -26.90 22.48
C ALA A 25 -17.30 -26.15 22.06
N ALA A 26 -18.27 -26.88 21.56
CA ALA A 26 -19.56 -26.33 21.14
C ALA A 26 -20.64 -26.72 22.18
N SER A 27 -20.66 -26.01 23.31
CA SER A 27 -21.87 -26.06 24.17
C SER A 27 -21.92 -24.94 25.22
N LEU A 28 -21.58 -23.68 24.88
CA LEU A 28 -21.79 -22.57 25.81
C LEU A 28 -22.24 -21.24 25.14
N PHE A 29 -22.60 -21.29 23.86
CA PHE A 29 -23.18 -20.09 23.26
C PHE A 29 -24.70 -20.23 23.20
N SER A 30 -25.41 -19.28 23.77
CA SER A 30 -26.85 -19.15 23.60
C SER A 30 -27.17 -19.06 22.09
N ASP A 31 -28.29 -19.62 21.66
CA ASP A 31 -28.76 -19.64 20.25
C ASP A 31 -28.77 -18.21 19.64
N ASP A 32 -28.86 -17.19 20.48
CA ASP A 32 -28.86 -15.78 20.10
C ASP A 32 -27.45 -15.25 19.75
N GLU A 33 -26.39 -15.67 20.44
CA GLU A 33 -25.01 -15.26 20.12
C GLU A 33 -24.54 -15.91 18.79
N ALA A 34 -24.88 -17.17 18.58
CA ALA A 34 -24.60 -17.83 17.32
C ALA A 34 -25.34 -17.17 16.14
N ARG A 35 -26.58 -16.75 16.33
CA ARG A 35 -27.38 -16.00 15.34
C ARG A 35 -26.80 -14.62 15.05
N LEU A 36 -26.28 -13.92 16.05
CA LEU A 36 -25.60 -12.64 15.88
C LEU A 36 -24.29 -12.81 15.10
N ALA A 37 -23.48 -13.82 15.43
CA ALA A 37 -22.25 -14.11 14.72
C ALA A 37 -22.51 -14.51 13.24
N ILE A 38 -23.58 -15.27 12.98
CA ILE A 38 -23.99 -15.62 11.60
C ILE A 38 -24.45 -14.37 10.82
N ARG A 39 -25.14 -13.42 11.47
CA ARG A 39 -25.52 -12.16 10.81
C ARG A 39 -24.29 -11.32 10.49
N ASP A 40 -23.34 -11.16 11.42
CA ASP A 40 -22.09 -10.43 11.21
C ASP A 40 -21.27 -11.05 10.07
N LEU A 41 -21.12 -12.38 10.06
CA LEU A 41 -20.46 -13.11 8.98
C LEU A 41 -21.15 -12.89 7.62
N ARG A 42 -22.49 -12.95 7.56
CA ARG A 42 -23.24 -12.69 6.32
C ARG A 42 -23.01 -11.25 5.82
N GLN A 43 -23.01 -10.29 6.73
CA GLN A 43 -22.75 -8.89 6.39
C GLN A 43 -21.32 -8.70 5.88
N ARG A 44 -20.33 -9.33 6.50
CA ARG A 44 -18.92 -9.30 6.03
C ARG A 44 -18.77 -9.97 4.67
N VAL A 45 -19.41 -11.08 4.44
CA VAL A 45 -19.42 -11.76 3.14
C VAL A 45 -20.02 -10.87 2.05
N GLU A 46 -21.12 -10.16 2.37
CA GLU A 46 -21.75 -9.23 1.42
C GLU A 46 -20.85 -8.04 1.10
N ILE A 47 -20.20 -7.46 2.11
CA ILE A 47 -19.20 -6.38 1.92
C ILE A 47 -18.04 -6.87 1.05
N LEU A 48 -17.51 -8.06 1.33
CA LEU A 48 -16.42 -8.64 0.54
C LEU A 48 -16.85 -8.94 -0.92
N ARG A 49 -18.11 -9.38 -1.13
CA ARG A 49 -18.68 -9.54 -2.48
C ARG A 49 -18.75 -8.20 -3.20
N GLN A 50 -19.31 -7.18 -2.56
CA GLN A 50 -19.39 -5.84 -3.14
C GLN A 50 -18.00 -5.25 -3.47
N GLN A 51 -17.03 -5.45 -2.56
CA GLN A 51 -15.64 -5.08 -2.83
C GLN A 51 -15.02 -5.87 -3.98
N GLY A 52 -15.29 -7.17 -4.05
CA GLY A 52 -14.86 -8.04 -5.14
C GLY A 52 -15.47 -7.65 -6.50
N ASP A 53 -16.75 -7.31 -6.51
CA ASP A 53 -17.44 -6.86 -7.72
C ASP A 53 -16.93 -5.47 -8.16
N ALA A 54 -16.69 -4.56 -7.22
CA ALA A 54 -16.07 -3.26 -7.52
C ALA A 54 -14.64 -3.40 -8.08
N GLN A 55 -13.84 -4.31 -7.50
CA GLN A 55 -12.52 -4.64 -8.03
C GLN A 55 -12.58 -5.25 -9.43
N ARG A 56 -13.52 -6.17 -9.68
CA ARG A 56 -13.73 -6.75 -11.02
C ARG A 56 -14.09 -5.67 -12.04
N GLN A 57 -15.04 -4.79 -11.72
CA GLN A 57 -15.39 -3.66 -12.58
C GLN A 57 -14.21 -2.74 -12.87
N LEU A 58 -13.33 -2.53 -11.89
CA LEU A 58 -12.11 -1.73 -12.07
C LEU A 58 -11.11 -2.45 -13.00
N ILE A 59 -10.91 -3.76 -12.79
CA ILE A 59 -10.05 -4.59 -13.62
C ILE A 59 -10.57 -4.63 -15.07
N ASP A 60 -11.88 -4.81 -15.26
CA ASP A 60 -12.50 -4.82 -16.58
C ASP A 60 -12.35 -3.46 -17.29
N LYS A 61 -12.52 -2.37 -16.56
CA LYS A 61 -12.24 -1.01 -17.07
C LYS A 61 -10.79 -0.85 -17.49
N GLN A 62 -9.85 -1.25 -16.62
CA GLN A 62 -8.43 -1.16 -16.91
C GLN A 62 -8.02 -2.09 -18.08
N ALA A 63 -8.61 -3.27 -18.19
CA ALA A 63 -8.40 -4.18 -19.32
C ALA A 63 -8.87 -3.58 -20.63
N GLU A 64 -10.03 -2.91 -20.63
CA GLU A 64 -10.55 -2.21 -21.80
C GLU A 64 -9.69 -1.00 -22.18
N GLU A 65 -9.23 -0.21 -21.19
CA GLU A 65 -8.30 0.91 -21.44
C GLU A 65 -6.95 0.41 -22.00
N LEU A 66 -6.43 -0.71 -21.45
CA LEU A 66 -5.22 -1.34 -21.96
C LEU A 66 -5.40 -1.85 -23.39
N ARG A 67 -6.55 -2.45 -23.70
CA ARG A 67 -6.87 -2.91 -25.05
C ARG A 67 -6.92 -1.75 -26.04
N ARG A 68 -7.56 -0.63 -25.66
CA ARG A 68 -7.58 0.59 -26.49
C ARG A 68 -6.18 1.16 -26.70
N ALA A 69 -5.36 1.22 -25.64
CA ALA A 69 -3.98 1.68 -25.75
C ALA A 69 -3.11 0.77 -26.64
N LEU A 70 -3.37 -0.55 -26.65
CA LEU A 70 -2.71 -1.50 -27.57
C LEU A 70 -3.19 -1.33 -29.01
N GLU A 71 -4.48 -1.08 -29.25
CA GLU A 71 -5.03 -0.80 -30.57
C GLU A 71 -4.50 0.53 -31.12
N ASP A 72 -4.42 1.58 -30.29
CA ASP A 72 -3.82 2.88 -30.64
C ASP A 72 -2.31 2.73 -30.95
N GLY A 73 -1.60 1.93 -30.17
CA GLY A 73 -0.20 1.59 -30.40
C GLY A 73 0.02 0.81 -31.72
N ALA A 74 -0.91 -0.06 -32.08
CA ALA A 74 -0.89 -0.78 -33.36
C ALA A 74 -1.19 0.14 -34.55
N GLN A 75 -2.09 1.11 -34.37
CA GLN A 75 -2.37 2.14 -35.37
C GLN A 75 -1.16 3.08 -35.55
N ALA A 76 -0.54 3.51 -34.44
CA ALA A 76 0.68 4.33 -34.48
C ALA A 76 1.85 3.61 -35.20
N ARG A 77 1.98 2.27 -35.01
CA ARG A 77 2.96 1.46 -35.74
C ARG A 77 2.68 1.40 -37.23
N ARG A 78 1.42 1.27 -37.65
CA ARG A 78 1.04 1.31 -39.08
C ARG A 78 1.36 2.66 -39.70
N ASN A 79 1.03 3.74 -39.00
CA ASN A 79 1.34 5.10 -39.46
C ASN A 79 2.86 5.34 -39.52
N ALA A 80 3.63 4.79 -38.55
CA ALA A 80 5.08 4.86 -38.56
C ALA A 80 5.72 4.11 -39.74
N LEU A 81 5.17 2.94 -40.12
CA LEU A 81 5.59 2.21 -41.30
C LEU A 81 5.32 2.94 -42.63
N GLU A 82 4.17 3.59 -42.71
CA GLU A 82 3.81 4.44 -43.85
C GLU A 82 4.73 5.66 -43.95
N LEU A 83 5.01 6.33 -42.79
CA LEU A 83 6.01 7.38 -42.73
C LEU A 83 7.43 6.88 -43.14
N GLN A 84 7.79 5.67 -42.71
CA GLN A 84 9.07 5.06 -43.09
C GLN A 84 9.15 4.88 -44.61
N ASN A 85 8.09 4.40 -45.27
CA ASN A 85 8.01 4.26 -46.72
C ASN A 85 8.10 5.62 -47.45
N GLN A 86 7.47 6.66 -46.90
CA GLN A 86 7.57 8.03 -47.45
C GLN A 86 8.99 8.59 -47.29
N ILE A 87 9.66 8.36 -46.12
CA ILE A 87 11.04 8.77 -45.89
C ILE A 87 12.00 8.04 -46.89
N ASP A 88 11.80 6.75 -47.13
CA ASP A 88 12.65 5.99 -48.05
C ASP A 88 12.43 6.39 -49.54
N ALA A 89 11.19 6.75 -49.90
CA ALA A 89 10.90 7.33 -51.21
C ALA A 89 11.58 8.71 -51.38
N LEU A 90 11.53 9.57 -50.32
CA LEU A 90 12.23 10.84 -50.32
C LEU A 90 13.75 10.69 -50.35
N ARG A 91 14.32 9.65 -49.69
CA ARG A 91 15.75 9.34 -49.79
C ARG A 91 16.17 8.90 -51.20
N ALA A 92 15.33 8.14 -51.88
CA ALA A 92 15.55 7.76 -53.28
C ALA A 92 15.50 8.95 -54.24
N GLU A 93 14.62 9.94 -53.93
CA GLU A 93 14.51 11.16 -54.69
C GLU A 93 15.65 12.15 -54.39
N LEU A 94 16.08 12.25 -53.10
CA LEU A 94 17.22 13.07 -52.67
C LEU A 94 18.59 12.50 -53.09
N ALA A 95 18.73 11.16 -53.23
CA ALA A 95 19.90 10.54 -53.82
C ALA A 95 20.12 10.99 -55.28
N ARG A 96 19.08 11.46 -55.91
CA ARG A 96 19.05 12.02 -57.26
C ARG A 96 19.56 13.47 -57.32
N LEU A 97 19.54 14.15 -56.19
CA LEU A 97 19.96 15.56 -56.08
C LEU A 97 21.32 15.67 -55.35
N ARG A 98 22.35 15.17 -55.97
CA ARG A 98 23.74 15.07 -55.45
C ARG A 98 24.33 16.37 -54.92
N GLY A 99 23.69 17.51 -55.09
CA GLY A 99 24.18 18.82 -54.63
C GLY A 99 23.82 19.27 -53.22
N GLN A 100 22.96 18.47 -52.49
CA GLN A 100 22.45 18.87 -51.15
C GLN A 100 22.91 17.94 -50.01
N ASP A 101 23.78 16.97 -50.25
CA ASP A 101 24.22 15.97 -49.30
C ASP A 101 24.88 16.54 -48.04
N GLU A 102 25.67 17.58 -48.18
CA GLU A 102 26.37 18.19 -47.02
C GLU A 102 25.39 18.96 -46.06
N GLN A 103 24.33 19.54 -46.65
CA GLN A 103 23.32 20.24 -45.84
C GLN A 103 22.49 19.19 -45.09
N LEU A 104 22.09 18.15 -45.79
CA LEU A 104 21.26 17.09 -45.19
C LEU A 104 22.03 16.28 -44.15
N ALA A 105 23.33 16.03 -44.35
CA ALA A 105 24.18 15.38 -43.37
C ALA A 105 24.34 16.21 -42.07
N ARG A 106 24.42 17.56 -42.22
CA ARG A 106 24.43 18.47 -41.08
C ARG A 106 23.09 18.47 -40.33
N ASP A 107 21.98 18.54 -41.05
CA ASP A 107 20.65 18.55 -40.47
C ASP A 107 20.33 17.19 -39.79
N LEU A 108 20.77 16.09 -40.38
CA LEU A 108 20.60 14.76 -39.78
C LEU A 108 21.41 14.61 -38.49
N SER A 109 22.68 15.12 -38.48
CA SER A 109 23.51 15.06 -37.27
C SER A 109 22.96 15.95 -36.14
N GLU A 110 22.34 17.07 -36.46
CA GLU A 110 21.68 17.93 -35.49
C GLU A 110 20.40 17.27 -34.93
N LEU A 111 19.60 16.61 -35.78
CA LEU A 111 18.43 15.85 -35.36
C LEU A 111 18.79 14.67 -34.44
N GLN A 112 19.86 13.94 -34.77
CA GLN A 112 20.38 12.85 -33.94
C GLN A 112 20.86 13.36 -32.57
N ARG A 113 21.52 14.53 -32.54
CA ARG A 113 21.95 15.16 -31.30
C ARG A 113 20.75 15.56 -30.44
N ARG A 114 19.75 16.21 -31.07
CA ARG A 114 18.49 16.60 -30.37
C ARG A 114 17.71 15.37 -29.88
N GLN A 115 17.66 14.31 -30.67
CA GLN A 115 17.01 13.05 -30.27
C GLN A 115 17.72 12.39 -29.09
N LYS A 116 19.07 12.41 -29.09
CA LYS A 116 19.87 11.93 -27.97
C LYS A 116 19.64 12.78 -26.70
N ASP A 117 19.58 14.10 -26.86
CA ASP A 117 19.32 15.01 -25.75
C ASP A 117 17.90 14.81 -25.18
N VAL A 118 16.91 14.59 -26.04
CA VAL A 118 15.54 14.25 -25.61
C VAL A 118 15.49 12.89 -24.93
N ALA A 119 16.14 11.87 -25.47
CA ALA A 119 16.20 10.54 -24.87
C ALA A 119 16.88 10.58 -23.49
N GLN A 120 18.01 11.30 -23.39
CA GLN A 120 18.69 11.52 -22.10
C GLN A 120 17.81 12.32 -21.12
N GLY A 121 17.11 13.33 -21.60
CA GLY A 121 16.18 14.10 -20.77
C GLY A 121 14.98 13.29 -20.29
N VAL A 122 14.52 12.33 -21.08
CA VAL A 122 13.47 11.38 -20.69
C VAL A 122 14.01 10.41 -19.64
N ASP A 123 15.18 9.84 -19.87
CA ASP A 123 15.83 8.93 -18.90
C ASP A 123 16.10 9.60 -17.56
N GLU A 124 16.59 10.85 -17.58
CA GLU A 124 16.80 11.62 -16.34
C GLU A 124 15.50 11.92 -15.59
N ARG A 125 14.40 12.12 -16.34
CA ARG A 125 13.07 12.29 -15.74
C ARG A 125 12.55 10.99 -15.18
N LEU A 126 12.71 9.87 -15.90
CA LEU A 126 12.29 8.55 -15.45
C LEU A 126 13.06 8.11 -14.20
N ARG A 127 14.38 8.36 -14.16
CA ARG A 127 15.21 8.07 -12.96
C ARG A 127 14.70 8.74 -11.68
N ARG A 128 14.00 9.87 -11.79
CA ARG A 128 13.39 10.53 -10.62
C ARG A 128 12.18 9.79 -10.09
N PHE A 129 11.62 8.88 -10.88
CA PHE A 129 10.49 8.05 -10.52
C PHE A 129 10.88 6.58 -10.33
N GLU A 130 12.16 6.23 -10.58
CA GLU A 130 12.62 4.88 -10.31
C GLU A 130 12.59 4.60 -8.80
N PRO A 131 12.00 3.47 -8.41
CA PRO A 131 11.99 3.07 -7.01
C PRO A 131 13.41 2.95 -6.48
N VAL A 132 13.66 3.56 -5.34
CA VAL A 132 14.94 3.51 -4.64
C VAL A 132 14.87 2.48 -3.51
N LYS A 133 15.96 1.79 -3.28
CA LYS A 133 16.09 0.88 -2.16
C LYS A 133 16.33 1.70 -0.89
N VAL A 134 15.44 1.58 0.07
CA VAL A 134 15.58 2.22 1.37
C VAL A 134 15.68 1.18 2.47
N THR A 135 16.44 1.51 3.51
CA THR A 135 16.47 0.76 4.76
C THR A 135 15.70 1.56 5.80
N PHE A 136 14.60 1.01 6.27
CA PHE A 136 13.77 1.63 7.29
C PHE A 136 13.55 0.65 8.43
N GLU A 137 13.99 1.02 9.64
CA GLU A 137 13.88 0.19 10.85
C GLU A 137 14.40 -1.25 10.68
N GLY A 138 15.54 -1.38 9.99
CA GLY A 138 16.20 -2.67 9.75
C GLY A 138 15.59 -3.52 8.64
N ARG A 139 14.55 -3.01 7.95
CA ARG A 139 13.95 -3.66 6.77
C ARG A 139 14.35 -2.92 5.50
N GLU A 140 14.65 -3.68 4.46
CA GLU A 140 14.94 -3.14 3.15
C GLU A 140 13.75 -3.33 2.23
N PHE A 141 13.35 -2.28 1.53
CA PHE A 141 12.31 -2.34 0.51
C PHE A 141 12.53 -1.28 -0.56
N MET A 142 11.89 -1.49 -1.70
CA MET A 142 11.86 -0.52 -2.78
C MET A 142 10.74 0.46 -2.54
N VAL A 143 10.99 1.75 -2.78
CA VAL A 143 10.02 2.82 -2.56
C VAL A 143 10.15 3.88 -3.66
N ASP A 144 9.01 4.39 -4.10
CA ASP A 144 8.98 5.57 -4.96
C ASP A 144 9.50 6.80 -4.18
N PRO A 145 10.40 7.62 -4.76
CA PRO A 145 10.88 8.84 -4.11
C PRO A 145 9.77 9.83 -3.70
N ALA A 146 8.63 9.82 -4.39
CA ALA A 146 7.48 10.62 -4.00
C ALA A 146 6.82 10.06 -2.73
N GLU A 147 6.66 8.74 -2.67
CA GLU A 147 6.14 8.03 -1.51
C GLU A 147 6.98 8.26 -0.25
N GLN A 148 8.30 8.17 -0.39
CA GLN A 148 9.22 8.47 0.71
C GLN A 148 9.03 9.91 1.23
N ARG A 149 9.01 10.90 0.32
CA ARG A 149 8.80 12.31 0.69
C ARG A 149 7.47 12.56 1.38
N GLU A 150 6.40 11.90 0.91
CA GLU A 150 5.07 12.03 1.53
C GLU A 150 5.02 11.47 2.94
N TYR A 151 5.65 10.30 3.16
CA TYR A 151 5.78 9.73 4.49
C TYR A 151 6.60 10.64 5.42
N GLU A 152 7.76 11.11 4.94
CA GLU A 152 8.65 11.99 5.71
C GLU A 152 7.98 13.32 6.06
N ALA A 153 7.21 13.89 5.14
CA ALA A 153 6.44 15.11 5.37
C ALA A 153 5.35 14.91 6.45
N ALA A 154 4.60 13.81 6.37
CA ALA A 154 3.60 13.46 7.40
C ALA A 154 4.27 13.26 8.77
N PHE A 155 5.42 12.60 8.79
CA PHE A 155 6.17 12.38 10.04
C PHE A 155 6.76 13.66 10.60
N ALA A 156 7.19 14.60 9.76
CA ALA A 156 7.66 15.91 10.19
C ALA A 156 6.57 16.71 10.90
N LEU A 157 5.34 16.70 10.37
CA LEU A 157 4.17 17.31 11.03
C LEU A 157 3.93 16.70 12.42
N PHE A 158 3.99 15.37 12.51
CA PHE A 158 3.84 14.67 13.79
C PHE A 158 4.91 15.12 14.80
N ARG A 159 6.17 15.16 14.37
CA ARG A 159 7.29 15.61 15.23
C ARG A 159 7.20 17.07 15.65
N ALA A 160 6.57 17.90 14.83
CA ALA A 160 6.29 19.31 15.15
C ALA A 160 5.14 19.46 16.16
N GLY A 161 4.43 18.36 16.53
CA GLY A 161 3.25 18.40 17.39
C GLY A 161 1.98 18.83 16.66
N GLU A 162 2.03 18.96 15.33
CA GLU A 162 0.90 19.32 14.49
C GLU A 162 0.04 18.08 14.20
N PHE A 163 -0.60 17.55 15.27
CA PHE A 163 -1.27 16.25 15.21
C PHE A 163 -2.47 16.24 14.26
N GLN A 164 -3.22 17.33 14.15
CA GLN A 164 -4.36 17.40 13.24
C GLN A 164 -3.93 17.36 11.76
N PRO A 165 -2.96 18.15 11.28
CA PRO A 165 -2.39 17.97 9.95
C PRO A 165 -1.71 16.62 9.73
N ALA A 166 -0.98 16.12 10.73
CA ALA A 166 -0.26 14.86 10.64
C ALA A 166 -1.21 13.66 10.40
N GLN A 167 -2.32 13.57 11.16
CA GLN A 167 -3.29 12.50 10.95
C GLN A 167 -3.88 12.50 9.53
N SER A 168 -4.16 13.69 8.99
CA SER A 168 -4.68 13.84 7.62
C SER A 168 -3.64 13.43 6.58
N ALA A 169 -2.39 13.86 6.76
CA ALA A 169 -1.29 13.52 5.87
C ALA A 169 -1.00 12.01 5.85
N PHE A 170 -1.00 11.34 7.02
CA PHE A 170 -0.87 9.89 7.08
C PHE A 170 -2.07 9.14 6.49
N ALA A 171 -3.30 9.65 6.67
CA ALA A 171 -4.49 9.06 6.04
C ALA A 171 -4.41 9.13 4.52
N ASP A 172 -3.98 10.27 3.97
CA ASP A 172 -3.76 10.45 2.54
C ASP A 172 -2.65 9.56 2.01
N PHE A 173 -1.56 9.44 2.75
CA PHE A 173 -0.47 8.52 2.44
C PHE A 173 -0.96 7.07 2.36
N LEU A 174 -1.64 6.57 3.37
CA LEU A 174 -2.15 5.19 3.42
C LEU A 174 -3.18 4.89 2.33
N ARG A 175 -3.98 5.90 1.94
CA ARG A 175 -4.93 5.79 0.83
C ARG A 175 -4.22 5.67 -0.52
N ARG A 176 -3.15 6.45 -0.73
CA ARG A 176 -2.37 6.46 -1.98
C ARG A 176 -1.41 5.29 -2.08
N HIS A 177 -0.81 4.90 -0.96
CA HIS A 177 0.24 3.88 -0.88
C HIS A 177 -0.12 2.74 0.09
N PRO A 178 -1.23 2.02 -0.13
CA PRO A 178 -1.71 1.01 0.83
C PRO A 178 -0.75 -0.17 1.00
N GLN A 179 0.14 -0.40 0.04
CA GLN A 179 1.13 -1.49 0.06
C GLN A 179 2.56 -1.02 0.36
N SER A 180 2.73 0.23 0.72
CA SER A 180 4.01 0.80 1.08
C SER A 180 4.72 0.02 2.19
N GLY A 181 6.05 -0.05 2.10
CA GLY A 181 6.88 -0.52 3.22
C GLY A 181 6.73 0.34 4.48
N TYR A 182 6.32 1.60 4.32
CA TYR A 182 6.02 2.50 5.43
C TYR A 182 4.62 2.34 6.01
N ALA A 183 3.72 1.56 5.40
CA ALA A 183 2.30 1.55 5.77
C ALA A 183 2.05 1.19 7.24
N VAL A 184 2.82 0.25 7.80
CA VAL A 184 2.69 -0.13 9.21
C VAL A 184 3.11 1.01 10.13
N ALA A 185 4.22 1.67 9.82
CA ALA A 185 4.68 2.85 10.55
C ALA A 185 3.69 4.02 10.41
N ALA A 186 3.15 4.23 9.21
CA ALA A 186 2.15 5.26 8.96
C ALA A 186 0.86 5.06 9.78
N LEU A 187 0.38 3.81 9.88
CA LEU A 187 -0.76 3.47 10.76
C LEU A 187 -0.47 3.80 12.22
N PHE A 188 0.75 3.47 12.67
CA PHE A 188 1.16 3.76 14.04
C PHE A 188 1.17 5.26 14.33
N TRP A 189 1.83 6.05 13.46
CA TRP A 189 1.94 7.49 13.67
C TRP A 189 0.60 8.22 13.46
N GLN A 190 -0.23 7.75 12.52
CA GLN A 190 -1.59 8.25 12.37
C GLN A 190 -2.40 8.05 13.64
N ALA A 191 -2.36 6.83 14.21
CA ALA A 191 -3.09 6.53 15.44
C ALA A 191 -2.59 7.35 16.62
N ASN A 192 -1.27 7.59 16.73
CA ASN A 192 -0.72 8.47 17.76
C ASN A 192 -1.13 9.93 17.56
N ALA A 193 -1.18 10.42 16.32
CA ALA A 193 -1.68 11.77 16.02
C ALA A 193 -3.15 11.90 16.39
N GLN A 194 -3.97 10.90 16.08
CA GLN A 194 -5.38 10.84 16.49
C GLN A 194 -5.56 10.82 18.01
N TYR A 195 -4.71 10.08 18.71
CA TYR A 195 -4.68 10.12 20.18
C TYR A 195 -4.39 11.54 20.68
N GLY A 196 -3.42 12.22 20.08
CA GLY A 196 -3.05 13.60 20.43
C GLY A 196 -4.18 14.61 20.26
N VAL A 197 -5.03 14.43 19.24
CA VAL A 197 -6.24 15.26 19.03
C VAL A 197 -7.49 14.71 19.72
N ARG A 198 -7.36 13.68 20.56
CA ARG A 198 -8.42 12.98 21.29
C ARG A 198 -9.45 12.25 20.41
N ASP A 199 -9.09 11.94 19.17
CA ASP A 199 -9.85 11.01 18.34
C ASP A 199 -9.50 9.56 18.74
N TYR A 200 -9.91 9.17 19.93
CA TYR A 200 -9.60 7.87 20.50
C TYR A 200 -10.21 6.71 19.69
N ARG A 201 -11.38 6.93 19.06
CA ARG A 201 -12.02 5.90 18.23
C ARG A 201 -11.23 5.64 16.94
N GLY A 202 -10.81 6.70 16.26
CA GLY A 202 -9.94 6.60 15.09
C GLY A 202 -8.61 5.95 15.43
N ALA A 203 -7.98 6.37 16.54
CA ALA A 203 -6.74 5.78 17.03
C ALA A 203 -6.86 4.27 17.25
N ILE A 204 -7.91 3.81 17.94
CA ILE A 204 -8.18 2.38 18.14
C ILE A 204 -8.30 1.64 16.82
N ALA A 205 -9.00 2.22 15.83
CA ALA A 205 -9.18 1.58 14.53
C ALA A 205 -7.83 1.38 13.81
N ASN A 206 -6.97 2.40 13.80
CA ASN A 206 -5.68 2.35 13.14
C ASN A 206 -4.67 1.46 13.88
N PHE A 207 -4.63 1.49 15.22
CA PHE A 207 -3.81 0.54 15.98
C PHE A 207 -4.25 -0.92 15.75
N ARG A 208 -5.55 -1.18 15.67
CA ARG A 208 -6.06 -2.51 15.33
C ARG A 208 -5.70 -2.92 13.91
N ALA A 209 -5.74 -2.01 12.96
CA ALA A 209 -5.31 -2.26 11.59
C ALA A 209 -3.81 -2.63 11.53
N LEU A 210 -2.98 -1.94 12.33
CA LEU A 210 -1.57 -2.30 12.48
C LEU A 210 -1.41 -3.72 13.03
N LEU A 211 -2.07 -4.03 14.14
CA LEU A 211 -1.98 -5.35 14.78
C LEU A 211 -2.45 -6.48 13.85
N ALA A 212 -3.49 -6.21 13.05
CA ALA A 212 -4.00 -7.18 12.10
C ALA A 212 -3.03 -7.40 10.90
N ARG A 213 -2.33 -6.32 10.49
CA ARG A 213 -1.41 -6.35 9.34
C ARG A 213 -0.03 -6.90 9.70
N ALA A 214 0.47 -6.56 10.87
CA ALA A 214 1.84 -6.84 11.30
C ALA A 214 1.91 -7.11 12.81
N PRO A 215 1.42 -8.25 13.28
CA PRO A 215 1.41 -8.58 14.71
C PRO A 215 2.83 -8.74 15.29
N GLU A 216 3.82 -9.05 14.46
CA GLU A 216 5.23 -9.20 14.86
C GLU A 216 6.04 -7.89 14.71
N ASP A 217 5.40 -6.79 14.35
CA ASP A 217 6.09 -5.50 14.26
C ASP A 217 6.53 -5.04 15.66
N PRO A 218 7.74 -4.44 15.81
CA PRO A 218 8.21 -3.93 17.09
C PRO A 218 7.21 -3.01 17.81
N ARG A 219 6.36 -2.31 17.08
CA ARG A 219 5.32 -1.40 17.61
C ARG A 219 4.02 -2.11 17.99
N ALA A 220 3.87 -3.41 17.71
CA ALA A 220 2.63 -4.12 17.96
C ALA A 220 2.23 -4.12 19.44
N SER A 221 3.17 -4.40 20.33
CA SER A 221 2.88 -4.39 21.77
C SER A 221 2.54 -3.00 22.29
N GLU A 222 3.21 -1.96 21.81
CA GLU A 222 2.91 -0.56 22.13
C GLU A 222 1.54 -0.15 21.58
N SER A 223 1.21 -0.56 20.35
CA SER A 223 -0.10 -0.33 19.74
C SER A 223 -1.23 -0.95 20.56
N ALA A 224 -1.05 -2.17 21.07
CA ALA A 224 -2.03 -2.80 21.94
C ALA A 224 -2.21 -2.04 23.27
N LEU A 225 -1.11 -1.55 23.85
CA LEU A 225 -1.19 -0.70 25.05
C LEU A 225 -1.90 0.63 24.76
N ALA A 226 -1.62 1.24 23.60
CA ALA A 226 -2.26 2.48 23.17
C ALA A 226 -3.77 2.29 22.95
N ILE A 227 -4.22 1.16 22.43
CA ILE A 227 -5.65 0.83 22.35
C ILE A 227 -6.28 0.84 23.75
N ALA A 228 -5.65 0.19 24.72
CA ALA A 228 -6.19 0.18 26.09
C ALA A 228 -6.24 1.59 26.69
N ASN A 229 -5.23 2.42 26.41
CA ASN A 229 -5.23 3.82 26.84
C ASN A 229 -6.41 4.60 26.23
N CYS A 230 -6.64 4.46 24.92
CA CYS A 230 -7.79 5.06 24.26
C CYS A 230 -9.12 4.59 24.87
N GLN A 231 -9.23 3.30 25.21
CA GLN A 231 -10.43 2.74 25.84
C GLN A 231 -10.66 3.32 27.25
N ILE A 232 -9.58 3.53 28.01
CA ILE A 232 -9.65 4.20 29.32
C ILE A 232 -10.17 5.63 29.16
N GLU A 233 -9.64 6.38 28.20
CA GLU A 233 -10.08 7.75 27.91
C GLU A 233 -11.57 7.78 27.49
N LEU A 234 -12.02 6.77 26.79
CA LEU A 234 -13.42 6.57 26.39
C LEU A 234 -14.30 6.03 27.54
N LYS A 235 -13.74 5.78 28.73
CA LYS A 235 -14.39 5.17 29.90
C LYS A 235 -14.87 3.73 29.65
N ASP A 236 -14.34 3.07 28.63
CA ASP A 236 -14.55 1.63 28.35
C ASP A 236 -13.58 0.79 29.19
N THR A 237 -13.81 0.75 30.50
CA THR A 237 -12.95 0.00 31.43
C THR A 237 -12.95 -1.50 31.15
N ALA A 238 -14.09 -2.06 30.72
CA ALA A 238 -14.19 -3.48 30.41
C ALA A 238 -13.37 -3.84 29.16
N GLY A 239 -13.47 -3.04 28.10
CA GLY A 239 -12.64 -3.18 26.90
C GLY A 239 -11.16 -3.01 27.22
N ALA A 240 -10.80 -1.99 28.00
CA ALA A 240 -9.41 -1.75 28.37
C ALA A 240 -8.80 -2.94 29.14
N ARG A 241 -9.52 -3.50 30.13
CA ARG A 241 -9.08 -4.70 30.84
C ARG A 241 -8.87 -5.88 29.92
N LYS A 242 -9.80 -6.11 29.00
CA LYS A 242 -9.66 -7.18 28.01
C LYS A 242 -8.41 -6.97 27.16
N THR A 243 -8.24 -5.78 26.58
CA THR A 243 -7.09 -5.43 25.73
C THR A 243 -5.78 -5.59 26.46
N LEU A 244 -5.67 -5.13 27.72
CA LEU A 244 -4.45 -5.29 28.53
C LEU A 244 -4.14 -6.76 28.84
N ASN A 245 -5.14 -7.58 29.12
CA ASN A 245 -4.92 -9.02 29.32
C ASN A 245 -4.48 -9.71 28.02
N ASP A 246 -5.08 -9.34 26.89
CA ASP A 246 -4.72 -9.89 25.57
C ASP A 246 -3.28 -9.48 25.19
N LEU A 247 -2.88 -8.23 25.47
CA LEU A 247 -1.51 -7.74 25.29
C LEU A 247 -0.50 -8.57 26.10
N ILE A 248 -0.75 -8.81 27.39
CA ILE A 248 0.16 -9.58 28.24
C ILE A 248 0.32 -11.01 27.74
N LYS A 249 -0.75 -11.59 27.19
CA LYS A 249 -0.70 -12.94 26.63
C LYS A 249 0.06 -12.99 25.30
N ALA A 250 -0.20 -11.99 24.42
CA ALA A 250 0.41 -11.95 23.09
C ALA A 250 1.89 -11.54 23.12
N TYR A 251 2.26 -10.62 24.01
CA TYR A 251 3.60 -10.02 24.05
C TYR A 251 4.19 -10.04 25.47
N PRO A 252 4.33 -11.20 26.13
CA PRO A 252 4.59 -11.29 27.57
C PRO A 252 5.91 -10.67 28.01
N GLN A 253 6.90 -10.58 27.11
CA GLN A 253 8.25 -10.07 27.37
C GLN A 253 8.43 -8.59 26.98
N SER A 254 7.40 -7.94 26.44
CA SER A 254 7.49 -6.54 26.01
C SER A 254 7.43 -5.60 27.23
N GLU A 255 8.03 -4.42 27.09
CA GLU A 255 7.88 -3.34 28.07
C GLU A 255 6.39 -2.95 28.23
N ALA A 256 5.65 -2.97 27.12
CA ALA A 256 4.22 -2.71 27.12
C ALA A 256 3.43 -3.69 27.99
N ALA A 257 3.84 -4.96 28.09
CA ALA A 257 3.22 -5.93 28.99
C ALA A 257 3.50 -5.60 30.47
N GLY A 258 4.67 -5.07 30.77
CA GLY A 258 4.98 -4.54 32.11
C GLY A 258 4.04 -3.40 32.49
N ALA A 259 3.90 -2.40 31.62
CA ALA A 259 2.99 -1.28 31.80
C ALA A 259 1.51 -1.72 31.86
N ALA A 260 1.14 -2.75 31.09
CA ALA A 260 -0.21 -3.31 31.11
C ALA A 260 -0.56 -3.94 32.48
N ARG A 261 0.36 -4.69 33.10
CA ARG A 261 0.15 -5.28 34.45
C ARG A 261 -0.06 -4.18 35.49
N GLU A 262 0.74 -3.13 35.45
CA GLU A 262 0.61 -2.00 36.35
C GLU A 262 -0.74 -1.29 36.16
N ARG A 263 -1.16 -1.04 34.91
CA ARG A 263 -2.47 -0.42 34.64
C ARG A 263 -3.64 -1.28 35.08
N LEU A 264 -3.58 -2.60 34.89
CA LEU A 264 -4.62 -3.52 35.34
C LEU A 264 -4.81 -3.45 36.86
N SER A 265 -3.74 -3.29 37.64
CA SER A 265 -3.85 -3.15 39.10
C SER A 265 -4.54 -1.89 39.54
N ARG A 266 -4.47 -0.81 38.72
CA ARG A 266 -5.11 0.49 39.00
C ARG A 266 -6.55 0.59 38.46
N LEU A 267 -6.90 -0.22 37.45
CA LEU A 267 -8.26 -0.29 36.91
C LEU A 267 -9.13 -1.14 37.84
N ARG A 268 -9.72 -0.54 38.85
CA ARG A 268 -10.71 -1.14 39.76
C ARG A 268 -12.11 -1.11 39.16
#